data_707bdde079711e1fc86bf1d88ab3259c
#
_entry.id   707bdde079711e1fc86bf1d88ab3259c
#
_cell.length_a   1.000
_cell.length_b   1.000
_cell.length_c   1.000
_cell.angle_alpha   90.00
_cell.angle_beta   90.00
_cell.angle_gamma   90.00
#
_symmetry.space_group_name_H-M   'P 1'
#
loop_
_entity.id
_entity.type
_entity.pdbx_description
1 polymer ?
#
loop_
_entity_poly.entity_id
_entity_poly.type
_entity_poly.pdbx_seq_one_letter_code
_entity_poly.pdbx_strand_id
1 'polypeptide(L)'
;MKSEDLETKVKILKDTVKKLETRLQTVEDVEAINKLMNAYGYYLEHWQEDQIIGLWSHRDDVELEIHDTGLYKGYEAVAKSFQFKDHYTAFNGEKTAPPEYLHILIPNAGIIDVEPDGKTAKGRWYGSFLGALRRGGKLRALIGCGIWENEFVKEGGIWKFKKLLFNDIISSPLDEGWVKTPYLANPPANDRPPSGPNTHAQTYPSGYIFPYHYKNPVTGK
;
A
#
# COMPACT_ATOMS: atom_id res chain seq x y z
N MET A 1 5.50 56.06 12.60
CA MET A 1 6.15 55.08 13.52
C MET A 1 5.19 54.00 14.05
N LYS A 2 4.07 54.30 14.74
CA LYS A 2 3.17 53.23 15.28
C LYS A 2 2.42 52.43 14.20
N SER A 3 2.05 53.03 13.05
CA SER A 3 1.33 52.33 11.96
C SER A 3 2.24 51.33 11.23
N GLU A 4 3.46 51.71 10.93
CA GLU A 4 4.45 50.89 10.22
C GLU A 4 4.89 49.65 11.03
N ASP A 5 5.00 49.76 12.34
CA ASP A 5 5.24 48.67 13.27
C ASP A 5 4.05 47.67 13.29
N LEU A 6 2.81 48.18 13.25
CA LEU A 6 1.61 47.34 13.21
C LEU A 6 1.50 46.56 11.88
N GLU A 7 1.74 47.23 10.76
CA GLU A 7 1.73 46.58 9.42
C GLU A 7 2.77 45.46 9.34
N THR A 8 3.98 45.70 9.86
CA THR A 8 5.04 44.70 9.93
C THR A 8 4.63 43.50 10.78
N LYS A 9 4.05 43.73 11.96
CA LYS A 9 3.56 42.63 12.83
C LYS A 9 2.46 41.82 12.17
N VAL A 10 1.50 42.50 11.48
CA VAL A 10 0.41 41.84 10.74
C VAL A 10 0.97 40.96 9.62
N LYS A 11 1.99 41.43 8.90
CA LYS A 11 2.66 40.65 7.85
C LYS A 11 3.32 39.39 8.44
N ILE A 12 4.09 39.55 9.52
CA ILE A 12 4.74 38.40 10.20
C ILE A 12 3.72 37.37 10.68
N LEU A 13 2.59 37.82 11.25
CA LEU A 13 1.53 36.93 11.70
C LEU A 13 0.90 36.18 10.52
N LYS A 14 0.58 36.85 9.40
CA LYS A 14 0.05 36.22 8.19
C LYS A 14 1.00 35.16 7.65
N ASP A 15 2.29 35.47 7.55
CA ASP A 15 3.31 34.51 7.07
C ASP A 15 3.45 33.33 8.02
N THR A 16 3.35 33.57 9.33
CA THR A 16 3.39 32.51 10.35
C THR A 16 2.17 31.60 10.25
N VAL A 17 0.97 32.17 10.12
CA VAL A 17 -0.29 31.40 9.93
C VAL A 17 -0.19 30.54 8.68
N LYS A 18 0.20 31.11 7.55
CA LYS A 18 0.37 30.35 6.29
C LYS A 18 1.36 29.20 6.44
N LYS A 19 2.47 29.40 7.15
CA LYS A 19 3.44 28.34 7.42
C LYS A 19 2.85 27.23 8.31
N LEU A 20 2.05 27.60 9.31
CA LEU A 20 1.39 26.63 10.19
C LEU A 20 0.31 25.84 9.44
N GLU A 21 -0.48 26.49 8.59
CA GLU A 21 -1.48 25.84 7.73
C GLU A 21 -0.84 24.81 6.81
N THR A 22 0.29 25.15 6.16
CA THR A 22 1.03 24.20 5.31
C THR A 22 1.53 23.00 6.11
N ARG A 23 2.08 23.22 7.30
CA ARG A 23 2.55 22.14 8.16
C ARG A 23 1.41 21.24 8.66
N LEU A 24 0.28 21.85 9.04
CA LEU A 24 -0.91 21.12 9.45
C LEU A 24 -1.43 20.25 8.29
N GLN A 25 -1.55 20.82 7.09
CA GLN A 25 -1.96 20.07 5.90
C GLN A 25 -1.07 18.88 5.64
N THR A 26 0.26 19.02 5.79
CA THR A 26 1.17 17.87 5.62
C THR A 26 0.90 16.76 6.65
N VAL A 27 0.61 17.12 7.91
CA VAL A 27 0.27 16.13 8.94
C VAL A 27 -1.05 15.42 8.63
N GLU A 28 -2.07 16.18 8.20
CA GLU A 28 -3.36 15.63 7.79
C GLU A 28 -3.23 14.71 6.58
N ASP A 29 -2.37 15.07 5.62
CA ASP A 29 -2.08 14.25 4.44
C ASP A 29 -1.39 12.93 4.80
N VAL A 30 -0.41 12.96 5.71
CA VAL A 30 0.24 11.76 6.23
C VAL A 30 -0.77 10.83 6.92
N GLU A 31 -1.65 11.38 7.75
CA GLU A 31 -2.69 10.60 8.43
C GLU A 31 -3.70 10.01 7.43
N ALA A 32 -4.11 10.77 6.42
CA ALA A 32 -5.02 10.30 5.38
C ALA A 32 -4.41 9.14 4.57
N ILE A 33 -3.11 9.21 4.25
CA ILE A 33 -2.40 8.14 3.55
C ILE A 33 -2.27 6.89 4.45
N ASN A 34 -1.97 7.04 5.74
CA ASN A 34 -1.96 5.92 6.69
C ASN A 34 -3.34 5.25 6.77
N LYS A 35 -4.40 6.03 6.84
CA LYS A 35 -5.78 5.52 6.86
C LYS A 35 -6.10 4.75 5.58
N LEU A 36 -5.70 5.27 4.42
CA LEU A 36 -5.89 4.60 3.12
C LEU A 36 -5.15 3.25 3.09
N MET A 37 -3.90 3.21 3.56
CA MET A 37 -3.11 1.99 3.61
C MET A 37 -3.68 0.94 4.56
N ASN A 38 -4.18 1.36 5.73
CA ASN A 38 -4.85 0.47 6.67
C ASN A 38 -6.18 -0.05 6.11
N ALA A 39 -6.98 0.80 5.47
CA ALA A 39 -8.26 0.42 4.85
C ALA A 39 -8.06 -0.66 3.78
N TYR A 40 -7.01 -0.56 2.98
CA TYR A 40 -6.65 -1.59 2.00
C TYR A 40 -6.51 -2.98 2.64
N GLY A 41 -5.79 -3.06 3.78
CA GLY A 41 -5.63 -4.32 4.51
C GLY A 41 -6.96 -4.92 4.97
N TYR A 42 -7.81 -4.12 5.59
CA TYR A 42 -9.13 -4.57 6.05
C TYR A 42 -10.07 -5.01 4.91
N TYR A 43 -10.06 -4.29 3.78
CA TYR A 43 -10.87 -4.67 2.63
C TYR A 43 -10.36 -5.94 1.95
N LEU A 44 -9.04 -6.12 1.91
CA LEU A 44 -8.42 -7.31 1.33
C LEU A 44 -8.73 -8.57 2.15
N GLU A 45 -8.82 -8.47 3.48
CA GLU A 45 -9.15 -9.57 4.38
C GLU A 45 -10.47 -10.28 3.98
N HIS A 46 -11.45 -9.50 3.52
CA HIS A 46 -12.76 -10.00 3.16
C HIS A 46 -13.07 -9.99 1.66
N TRP A 47 -12.06 -9.73 0.82
CA TRP A 47 -12.22 -9.64 -0.64
C TRP A 47 -13.29 -8.62 -1.07
N GLN A 48 -13.33 -7.49 -0.42
CA GLN A 48 -14.26 -6.40 -0.73
C GLN A 48 -13.76 -5.62 -1.97
N GLU A 49 -13.90 -6.23 -3.14
CA GLU A 49 -13.33 -5.75 -4.40
C GLU A 49 -13.71 -4.30 -4.73
N ASP A 50 -14.99 -3.92 -4.60
CA ASP A 50 -15.44 -2.54 -4.86
C ASP A 50 -14.79 -1.52 -3.93
N GLN A 51 -14.60 -1.89 -2.65
CA GLN A 51 -13.92 -1.05 -1.68
C GLN A 51 -12.42 -0.92 -2.00
N ILE A 52 -11.77 -2.02 -2.37
CA ILE A 52 -10.35 -2.03 -2.75
C ILE A 52 -10.13 -1.17 -4.00
N ILE A 53 -10.94 -1.37 -5.04
CA ILE A 53 -10.84 -0.63 -6.30
C ILE A 53 -11.13 0.86 -6.09
N GLY A 54 -12.06 1.19 -5.20
CA GLY A 54 -12.38 2.57 -4.82
C GLY A 54 -11.24 3.36 -4.18
N LEU A 55 -10.18 2.68 -3.70
CA LEU A 55 -8.97 3.34 -3.15
C LEU A 55 -8.01 3.84 -4.24
N TRP A 56 -8.22 3.46 -5.50
CA TRP A 56 -7.31 3.74 -6.60
C TRP A 56 -7.69 4.99 -7.38
N SER A 57 -6.68 5.66 -7.93
CA SER A 57 -6.87 6.68 -8.95
C SER A 57 -7.33 6.03 -10.27
N HIS A 58 -8.27 6.66 -10.97
CA HIS A 58 -8.80 6.17 -12.26
C HIS A 58 -7.94 6.60 -13.45
N ARG A 59 -6.60 6.56 -13.28
CA ARG A 59 -5.64 7.00 -14.30
C ARG A 59 -5.08 5.79 -15.05
N ASP A 60 -4.59 6.03 -16.26
CA ASP A 60 -3.92 5.00 -17.08
C ASP A 60 -2.49 4.69 -16.61
N ASP A 61 -1.91 5.55 -15.75
CA ASP A 61 -0.55 5.40 -15.22
C ASP A 61 -0.50 4.79 -13.80
N VAL A 62 -1.60 4.19 -13.33
CA VAL A 62 -1.57 3.44 -12.07
C VAL A 62 -0.91 2.07 -12.25
N GLU A 63 -0.23 1.62 -11.21
CA GLU A 63 0.49 0.35 -11.21
C GLU A 63 0.25 -0.44 -9.93
N LEU A 64 -0.05 -1.73 -10.09
CA LEU A 64 -0.05 -2.71 -9.01
C LEU A 64 1.03 -3.75 -9.30
N GLU A 65 1.95 -3.94 -8.37
CA GLU A 65 2.96 -4.99 -8.45
C GLU A 65 3.02 -5.74 -7.11
N ILE A 66 2.67 -7.01 -7.13
CA ILE A 66 2.73 -7.87 -5.94
C ILE A 66 3.63 -9.04 -6.27
N HIS A 67 4.75 -9.11 -5.58
CA HIS A 67 5.79 -10.13 -5.66
C HIS A 67 5.68 -10.99 -6.93
N ASP A 68 5.34 -12.28 -6.84
CA ASP A 68 5.30 -13.21 -7.97
C ASP A 68 3.99 -13.20 -8.77
N THR A 69 3.02 -12.34 -8.44
CA THR A 69 1.78 -12.20 -9.23
C THR A 69 1.97 -11.36 -10.49
N GLY A 70 3.02 -10.55 -10.56
CA GLY A 70 3.35 -9.71 -11.72
C GLY A 70 2.94 -8.24 -11.58
N LEU A 71 3.12 -7.51 -12.67
CA LEU A 71 2.84 -6.09 -12.78
C LEU A 71 1.56 -5.86 -13.57
N TYR A 72 0.59 -5.14 -13.00
CA TYR A 72 -0.65 -4.69 -13.65
C TYR A 72 -0.56 -3.19 -13.90
N LYS A 73 -0.78 -2.75 -15.14
CA LYS A 73 -0.70 -1.34 -15.57
C LYS A 73 -2.03 -0.82 -16.03
N GLY A 74 -2.38 0.37 -15.57
CA GLY A 74 -3.63 1.05 -15.85
C GLY A 74 -4.78 0.57 -14.97
N TYR A 75 -5.75 1.48 -14.76
CA TYR A 75 -6.87 1.26 -13.84
C TYR A 75 -7.65 -0.03 -14.14
N GLU A 76 -7.95 -0.31 -15.39
CA GLU A 76 -8.72 -1.50 -15.80
C GLU A 76 -8.00 -2.82 -15.45
N ALA A 77 -6.67 -2.87 -15.67
CA ALA A 77 -5.88 -4.05 -15.34
C ALA A 77 -5.79 -4.26 -13.81
N VAL A 78 -5.60 -3.16 -13.07
CA VAL A 78 -5.59 -3.18 -11.60
C VAL A 78 -6.95 -3.60 -11.06
N ALA A 79 -8.04 -3.01 -11.54
CA ALA A 79 -9.40 -3.37 -11.12
C ALA A 79 -9.69 -4.86 -11.37
N LYS A 80 -9.32 -5.36 -12.55
CA LYS A 80 -9.50 -6.77 -12.91
C LYS A 80 -8.69 -7.72 -12.00
N SER A 81 -7.52 -7.31 -11.53
CA SER A 81 -6.70 -8.14 -10.64
C SER A 81 -7.36 -8.45 -9.31
N PHE A 82 -8.27 -7.59 -8.85
CA PHE A 82 -9.03 -7.74 -7.61
C PHE A 82 -10.42 -8.37 -7.79
N GLN A 83 -10.77 -8.88 -9.00
CA GLN A 83 -12.00 -9.63 -9.20
C GLN A 83 -11.86 -11.05 -8.65
N PHE A 84 -12.35 -11.26 -7.44
CA PHE A 84 -12.29 -12.56 -6.77
C PHE A 84 -13.50 -13.41 -7.19
N LYS A 85 -13.27 -14.51 -7.90
CA LYS A 85 -14.35 -15.35 -8.46
C LYS A 85 -14.98 -16.31 -7.45
N ASP A 86 -14.25 -16.65 -6.41
CA ASP A 86 -14.67 -17.60 -5.39
C ASP A 86 -15.45 -16.94 -4.24
N HIS A 87 -16.02 -15.76 -4.50
CA HIS A 87 -16.90 -15.08 -3.56
C HIS A 87 -18.15 -15.91 -3.27
N TYR A 88 -18.58 -15.86 -2.05
CA TYR A 88 -19.90 -16.34 -1.66
C TYR A 88 -20.59 -15.28 -0.78
N THR A 89 -21.90 -15.37 -0.70
CA THR A 89 -22.66 -14.51 0.20
C THR A 89 -22.54 -15.04 1.61
N ALA A 90 -21.97 -14.23 2.52
CA ALA A 90 -21.93 -14.49 3.94
C ALA A 90 -22.56 -13.30 4.67
N PHE A 91 -22.92 -13.46 5.91
CA PHE A 91 -23.50 -12.44 6.77
C PHE A 91 -24.23 -11.26 6.06
N ASN A 92 -25.49 -11.05 6.34
CA ASN A 92 -26.29 -9.93 5.83
C ASN A 92 -26.33 -9.78 4.30
N GLY A 93 -26.01 -10.84 3.55
CA GLY A 93 -26.07 -10.82 2.09
C GLY A 93 -24.85 -10.19 1.39
N GLU A 94 -23.82 -9.80 2.14
CA GLU A 94 -22.59 -9.26 1.57
C GLU A 94 -21.68 -10.37 1.03
N LYS A 95 -21.03 -10.12 -0.10
CA LYS A 95 -19.99 -10.99 -0.67
C LYS A 95 -18.72 -10.88 0.17
N THR A 96 -18.14 -12.01 0.53
CA THR A 96 -16.89 -12.07 1.28
C THR A 96 -16.08 -13.31 0.91
N ALA A 97 -14.83 -13.38 1.37
CA ALA A 97 -13.98 -14.55 1.24
C ALA A 97 -14.59 -15.80 1.89
N PRO A 98 -14.20 -17.04 1.47
CA PRO A 98 -14.62 -18.30 2.08
C PRO A 98 -14.32 -18.34 3.60
N PRO A 99 -15.16 -19.00 4.45
CA PRO A 99 -14.98 -19.04 5.90
C PRO A 99 -13.61 -19.53 6.37
N GLU A 100 -13.00 -20.46 5.62
CA GLU A 100 -11.68 -20.98 5.93
C GLU A 100 -10.53 -20.08 5.50
N TYR A 101 -10.81 -19.00 4.71
CA TYR A 101 -9.81 -18.07 4.26
C TYR A 101 -9.49 -17.06 5.37
N LEU A 102 -8.21 -16.81 5.57
CA LEU A 102 -7.70 -15.77 6.45
C LEU A 102 -6.59 -15.02 5.74
N HIS A 103 -6.65 -13.70 5.73
CA HIS A 103 -5.59 -12.85 5.18
C HIS A 103 -5.51 -11.56 5.96
N ILE A 104 -4.93 -11.61 7.15
CA ILE A 104 -4.69 -10.41 7.96
C ILE A 104 -3.42 -9.75 7.46
N LEU A 105 -3.55 -8.55 6.93
CA LEU A 105 -2.44 -7.75 6.41
C LEU A 105 -2.25 -6.50 7.28
N ILE A 106 -1.04 -6.36 7.84
CA ILE A 106 -0.70 -5.32 8.81
C ILE A 106 0.44 -4.46 8.25
N PRO A 107 0.16 -3.22 7.79
CA PRO A 107 1.20 -2.26 7.47
C PRO A 107 1.82 -1.70 8.76
N ASN A 108 3.15 -1.80 8.89
CA ASN A 108 3.89 -1.39 10.08
C ASN A 108 5.00 -0.40 9.74
N ALA A 109 5.38 0.44 10.70
CA ALA A 109 6.56 1.31 10.63
C ALA A 109 6.58 2.19 9.37
N GLY A 110 5.48 2.88 9.09
CA GLY A 110 5.32 3.72 7.91
C GLY A 110 6.26 4.93 7.91
N ILE A 111 6.94 5.16 6.78
CA ILE A 111 7.65 6.40 6.46
C ILE A 111 6.95 7.00 5.23
N ILE A 112 6.39 8.19 5.38
CA ILE A 112 5.60 8.86 4.34
C ILE A 112 6.17 10.24 4.07
N ASP A 113 6.53 10.48 2.81
CA ASP A 113 6.99 11.77 2.32
C ASP A 113 5.93 12.35 1.37
N VAL A 114 5.32 13.45 1.78
CA VAL A 114 4.43 14.25 0.95
C VAL A 114 5.28 15.26 0.18
N GLU A 115 5.15 15.29 -1.15
CA GLU A 115 5.89 16.22 -1.98
C GLU A 115 5.50 17.68 -1.68
N PRO A 116 6.40 18.64 -1.92
CA PRO A 116 6.14 20.05 -1.59
C PRO A 116 4.90 20.66 -2.27
N ASP A 117 4.43 20.08 -3.37
CA ASP A 117 3.22 20.50 -4.06
C ASP A 117 1.92 20.05 -3.36
N GLY A 118 2.02 19.17 -2.35
CA GLY A 118 0.89 18.58 -1.64
C GLY A 118 -0.03 17.71 -2.49
N LYS A 119 0.42 17.25 -3.66
CA LYS A 119 -0.41 16.50 -4.63
C LYS A 119 0.04 15.07 -4.84
N THR A 120 1.29 14.78 -4.55
CA THR A 120 1.88 13.45 -4.65
C THR A 120 2.60 13.10 -3.36
N ALA A 121 2.70 11.80 -3.08
CA ALA A 121 3.41 11.29 -1.92
C ALA A 121 4.00 9.92 -2.21
N LYS A 122 5.03 9.56 -1.45
CA LYS A 122 5.59 8.22 -1.40
C LYS A 122 5.50 7.68 0.01
N GLY A 123 5.39 6.36 0.14
CA GLY A 123 5.30 5.76 1.45
C GLY A 123 5.82 4.34 1.47
N ARG A 124 6.54 4.01 2.54
CA ARG A 124 7.15 2.72 2.79
C ARG A 124 6.64 2.13 4.09
N TRP A 125 6.32 0.84 4.08
CA TRP A 125 5.94 0.08 5.27
C TRP A 125 6.54 -1.32 5.24
N TYR A 126 6.75 -1.91 6.39
CA TYR A 126 6.74 -3.36 6.48
C TYR A 126 5.30 -3.85 6.36
N GLY A 127 5.07 -4.86 5.51
CA GLY A 127 3.83 -5.59 5.45
C GLY A 127 3.99 -6.94 6.14
N SER A 128 3.37 -7.11 7.31
CA SER A 128 3.29 -8.43 7.94
C SER A 128 1.96 -9.06 7.62
N PHE A 129 1.92 -10.37 7.33
CA PHE A 129 0.66 -11.06 7.18
C PHE A 129 0.61 -12.39 7.92
N LEU A 130 -0.61 -12.74 8.35
CA LEU A 130 -0.98 -14.06 8.81
C LEU A 130 -2.11 -14.55 7.90
N GLY A 131 -1.96 -15.76 7.39
CA GLY A 131 -2.93 -16.28 6.43
C GLY A 131 -3.27 -17.74 6.60
N ALA A 132 -4.50 -18.08 6.20
CA ALA A 132 -4.92 -19.43 5.85
C ALA A 132 -5.32 -19.40 4.39
N LEU A 133 -4.38 -19.74 3.50
CA LEU A 133 -4.53 -19.58 2.06
C LEU A 133 -4.34 -20.90 1.34
N ARG A 134 -5.04 -21.08 0.22
CA ARG A 134 -4.81 -22.25 -0.64
C ARG A 134 -3.54 -22.05 -1.45
N ARG A 135 -2.60 -23.00 -1.28
CA ARG A 135 -1.35 -23.06 -2.05
C ARG A 135 -1.13 -24.51 -2.51
N GLY A 136 -0.91 -24.69 -3.82
CA GLY A 136 -0.79 -26.03 -4.39
C GLY A 136 -2.01 -26.93 -4.12
N GLY A 137 -3.24 -26.35 -4.13
CA GLY A 137 -4.49 -27.06 -3.88
C GLY A 137 -4.79 -27.39 -2.40
N LYS A 138 -3.92 -27.03 -1.46
CA LYS A 138 -4.08 -27.31 -0.02
C LYS A 138 -4.24 -26.01 0.76
N LEU A 139 -5.12 -25.99 1.75
CA LEU A 139 -5.17 -24.89 2.72
C LEU A 139 -3.93 -24.97 3.62
N ARG A 140 -3.19 -23.87 3.70
CA ARG A 140 -1.95 -23.75 4.47
C ARG A 140 -2.02 -22.54 5.39
N ALA A 141 -1.61 -22.72 6.64
CA ALA A 141 -1.32 -21.57 7.51
C ALA A 141 0.01 -20.95 7.07
N LEU A 142 0.00 -19.65 6.80
CA LEU A 142 1.14 -18.89 6.30
C LEU A 142 1.48 -17.74 7.24
N ILE A 143 2.76 -17.48 7.34
CA ILE A 143 3.31 -16.24 7.91
C ILE A 143 4.16 -15.56 6.86
N GLY A 144 4.03 -14.25 6.73
CA GLY A 144 4.80 -13.49 5.78
C GLY A 144 5.21 -12.11 6.29
N CYS A 145 6.23 -11.60 5.63
CA CYS A 145 6.69 -10.23 5.79
C CYS A 145 7.28 -9.75 4.48
N GLY A 146 6.96 -8.52 4.13
CA GLY A 146 7.48 -7.89 2.93
C GLY A 146 7.64 -6.39 3.12
N ILE A 147 7.91 -5.71 2.02
CA ILE A 147 8.04 -4.25 1.98
C ILE A 147 7.04 -3.69 0.99
N TRP A 148 6.26 -2.74 1.44
CA TRP A 148 5.49 -1.83 0.61
C TRP A 148 6.36 -0.64 0.23
N GLU A 149 6.34 -0.26 -1.06
CA GLU A 149 6.94 0.97 -1.58
C GLU A 149 5.93 1.60 -2.54
N ASN A 150 5.08 2.46 -2.03
CA ASN A 150 3.88 2.93 -2.69
C ASN A 150 4.00 4.38 -3.13
N GLU A 151 3.25 4.75 -4.19
CA GLU A 151 3.03 6.13 -4.61
C GLU A 151 1.56 6.49 -4.52
N PHE A 152 1.30 7.73 -4.14
CA PHE A 152 -0.04 8.27 -3.95
C PHE A 152 -0.23 9.55 -4.75
N VAL A 153 -1.48 9.82 -5.11
CA VAL A 153 -1.90 11.06 -5.77
C VAL A 153 -3.12 11.63 -5.06
N LYS A 154 -3.17 12.95 -4.93
CA LYS A 154 -4.30 13.67 -4.33
C LYS A 154 -5.19 14.23 -5.41
N GLU A 155 -6.42 13.74 -5.51
CA GLU A 155 -7.41 14.13 -6.51
C GLU A 155 -8.67 14.67 -5.82
N GLY A 156 -9.06 15.89 -6.12
CA GLY A 156 -10.22 16.51 -5.45
C GLY A 156 -10.10 16.59 -3.93
N GLY A 157 -8.87 16.68 -3.40
CA GLY A 157 -8.61 16.70 -1.96
C GLY A 157 -8.51 15.33 -1.30
N ILE A 158 -8.66 14.23 -2.06
CA ILE A 158 -8.67 12.85 -1.55
C ILE A 158 -7.42 12.11 -2.04
N TRP A 159 -6.70 11.46 -1.12
CA TRP A 159 -5.56 10.63 -1.44
C TRP A 159 -6.00 9.26 -2.00
N LYS A 160 -5.32 8.80 -3.04
CA LYS A 160 -5.57 7.53 -3.73
C LYS A 160 -4.28 6.84 -4.07
N PHE A 161 -4.30 5.52 -4.23
CA PHE A 161 -3.17 4.79 -4.79
C PHE A 161 -2.92 5.19 -6.23
N LYS A 162 -1.68 5.52 -6.55
CA LYS A 162 -1.12 5.61 -7.90
C LYS A 162 -0.28 4.38 -8.21
N LYS A 163 0.55 3.97 -7.25
CA LYS A 163 1.33 2.74 -7.34
C LYS A 163 1.28 2.01 -6.01
N LEU A 164 1.02 0.72 -6.06
CA LEU A 164 1.14 -0.18 -4.94
C LEU A 164 2.12 -1.27 -5.33
N LEU A 165 3.26 -1.30 -4.64
CA LEU A 165 4.31 -2.27 -4.88
C LEU A 165 4.61 -3.01 -3.57
N PHE A 166 4.46 -4.33 -3.61
CA PHE A 166 4.77 -5.21 -2.49
C PHE A 166 5.79 -6.26 -2.88
N ASN A 167 6.89 -6.29 -2.18
CA ASN A 167 7.90 -7.33 -2.31
C ASN A 167 7.93 -8.20 -1.05
N ASP A 168 7.55 -9.47 -1.18
CA ASP A 168 7.66 -10.45 -0.10
C ASP A 168 9.13 -10.75 0.19
N ILE A 169 9.55 -10.54 1.42
CA ILE A 169 10.83 -11.03 1.94
C ILE A 169 10.70 -12.50 2.28
N ILE A 170 9.59 -12.84 2.95
CA ILE A 170 9.21 -14.22 3.27
C ILE A 170 7.71 -14.39 3.08
N SER A 171 7.30 -15.58 2.62
CA SER A 171 5.92 -16.09 2.61
C SER A 171 5.96 -17.59 2.86
N SER A 172 5.99 -17.97 4.13
CA SER A 172 6.38 -19.30 4.58
C SER A 172 5.21 -20.06 5.21
N PRO A 173 5.07 -21.36 4.98
CA PRO A 173 4.19 -22.20 5.78
C PRO A 173 4.61 -22.15 7.26
N LEU A 174 3.63 -21.94 8.14
CA LEU A 174 3.89 -21.80 9.57
C LEU A 174 4.52 -23.04 10.20
N ASP A 175 4.17 -24.22 9.71
CA ASP A 175 4.70 -25.52 10.14
C ASP A 175 6.11 -25.83 9.62
N GLU A 176 6.58 -25.11 8.61
CA GLU A 176 7.92 -25.29 8.03
C GLU A 176 8.90 -24.18 8.44
N GLY A 177 8.41 -22.95 8.53
CA GLY A 177 9.19 -21.76 8.84
C GLY A 177 10.09 -21.30 7.68
N TRP A 178 10.47 -20.02 7.74
CA TRP A 178 11.17 -19.35 6.63
C TRP A 178 12.62 -19.77 6.39
N VAL A 179 13.25 -20.46 7.34
CA VAL A 179 14.60 -21.01 7.12
C VAL A 179 14.56 -22.24 6.21
N LYS A 180 13.51 -23.06 6.33
CA LYS A 180 13.31 -24.26 5.51
C LYS A 180 12.61 -23.93 4.20
N THR A 181 11.52 -23.17 4.28
CA THR A 181 10.69 -22.79 3.13
C THR A 181 10.43 -21.30 3.17
N PRO A 182 11.37 -20.46 2.68
CA PRO A 182 11.25 -19.01 2.80
C PRO A 182 10.11 -18.42 2.01
N TYR A 183 9.75 -19.07 0.89
CA TYR A 183 8.73 -18.56 0.01
C TYR A 183 7.89 -19.68 -0.63
N LEU A 184 6.59 -19.49 -0.56
CA LEU A 184 5.61 -20.36 -1.22
C LEU A 184 4.87 -19.54 -2.29
N ALA A 185 5.18 -19.84 -3.54
CA ALA A 185 4.73 -19.07 -4.71
C ALA A 185 3.21 -18.88 -4.77
N ASN A 186 2.79 -17.72 -5.25
CA ASN A 186 1.41 -17.34 -5.50
C ASN A 186 1.26 -16.81 -6.94
N PRO A 187 1.36 -17.67 -7.96
CA PRO A 187 1.28 -17.23 -9.34
C PRO A 187 -0.07 -16.57 -9.64
N PRO A 188 -0.13 -15.66 -10.63
CA PRO A 188 -1.37 -15.00 -11.02
C PRO A 188 -2.41 -16.01 -11.50
N ALA A 189 -3.68 -15.70 -11.31
CA ALA A 189 -4.75 -16.50 -11.87
C ALA A 189 -4.75 -16.40 -13.41
N ASN A 190 -4.97 -17.53 -14.10
CA ASN A 190 -4.94 -17.62 -15.58
C ASN A 190 -5.90 -16.66 -16.29
N ASP A 191 -7.01 -16.32 -15.64
CA ASP A 191 -8.03 -15.43 -16.18
C ASP A 191 -7.78 -13.94 -15.89
N ARG A 192 -6.74 -13.64 -15.13
CA ARG A 192 -6.29 -12.29 -14.75
C ARG A 192 -4.79 -12.15 -14.96
N PRO A 193 -4.29 -12.34 -16.18
CA PRO A 193 -2.86 -12.28 -16.44
C PRO A 193 -2.33 -10.86 -16.20
N PRO A 194 -1.12 -10.73 -15.64
CA PRO A 194 -0.48 -9.44 -15.46
C PRO A 194 -0.09 -8.82 -16.82
N SER A 195 0.15 -7.51 -16.81
CA SER A 195 0.64 -6.76 -17.96
C SER A 195 2.12 -7.05 -18.26
N GLY A 196 2.86 -7.54 -17.26
CA GLY A 196 4.28 -7.86 -17.37
C GLY A 196 4.83 -8.54 -16.12
N PRO A 197 6.13 -8.91 -16.16
CA PRO A 197 6.78 -9.55 -15.03
C PRO A 197 7.01 -8.57 -13.88
N ASN A 198 7.26 -9.11 -12.69
CA ASN A 198 7.73 -8.33 -11.55
C ASN A 198 9.07 -7.67 -11.83
N THR A 199 9.28 -6.51 -11.21
CA THR A 199 10.55 -5.78 -11.27
C THR A 199 11.43 -6.00 -10.03
N HIS A 200 10.86 -6.48 -8.92
CA HIS A 200 11.50 -6.54 -7.60
C HIS A 200 11.23 -7.84 -6.82
N ALA A 201 11.20 -8.97 -7.46
CA ALA A 201 10.92 -10.26 -6.79
C ALA A 201 12.17 -10.87 -6.15
N GLN A 202 12.51 -10.48 -4.92
CA GLN A 202 13.69 -10.96 -4.17
C GLN A 202 13.31 -11.39 -2.76
N THR A 203 13.43 -12.68 -2.46
CA THR A 203 13.12 -13.25 -1.13
C THR A 203 14.36 -13.57 -0.31
N TYR A 204 14.18 -13.80 0.99
CA TYR A 204 15.20 -14.40 1.85
C TYR A 204 15.71 -15.74 1.26
N PRO A 205 17.00 -16.04 1.25
CA PRO A 205 18.10 -15.31 1.87
C PRO A 205 18.92 -14.41 0.92
N SER A 206 18.29 -13.77 -0.07
CA SER A 206 18.98 -13.01 -1.12
C SER A 206 19.89 -11.88 -0.63
N GLY A 207 19.61 -11.31 0.55
CA GLY A 207 20.28 -10.10 1.04
C GLY A 207 19.96 -8.83 0.24
N TYR A 208 18.94 -8.88 -0.62
CA TYR A 208 18.53 -7.75 -1.43
C TYR A 208 18.07 -6.57 -0.57
N ILE A 209 18.58 -5.38 -0.89
CA ILE A 209 18.17 -4.13 -0.27
C ILE A 209 17.18 -3.46 -1.20
N PHE A 210 15.92 -3.41 -0.79
CA PHE A 210 14.86 -2.73 -1.53
C PHE A 210 15.13 -1.21 -1.52
N PRO A 211 15.20 -0.53 -2.66
CA PRO A 211 15.54 0.89 -2.73
C PRO A 211 14.66 1.76 -1.84
N TYR A 212 15.27 2.73 -1.15
CA TYR A 212 14.57 3.70 -0.32
C TYR A 212 14.11 4.89 -1.15
N HIS A 213 12.89 5.39 -0.97
CA HIS A 213 12.46 6.65 -1.55
C HIS A 213 12.92 7.87 -0.75
N TYR A 214 13.33 7.67 0.50
CA TYR A 214 13.74 8.71 1.43
C TYR A 214 15.24 8.68 1.70
N LYS A 215 15.73 9.83 2.14
CA LYS A 215 17.11 9.99 2.61
C LYS A 215 17.20 9.73 4.11
N ASN A 216 18.41 9.50 4.59
CA ASN A 216 18.64 9.39 6.04
C ASN A 216 18.12 10.66 6.75
N PRO A 217 17.19 10.56 7.70
CA PRO A 217 16.55 11.72 8.31
C PRO A 217 17.49 12.57 9.20
N VAL A 218 18.65 12.03 9.55
CA VAL A 218 19.65 12.73 10.37
C VAL A 218 20.72 13.38 9.51
N THR A 219 21.24 12.65 8.51
CA THR A 219 22.37 13.13 7.71
C THR A 219 21.96 13.76 6.38
N GLY A 220 20.73 13.54 5.93
CA GLY A 220 20.21 14.04 4.66
C GLY A 220 20.81 13.36 3.40
N LYS A 221 21.55 12.27 3.58
CA LYS A 221 22.24 11.54 2.51
C LYS A 221 21.47 10.28 2.12
#